data_a8fde32f1e73f17f03df6638876376b3
#
_entry.id   a8fde32f1e73f17f03df6638876376b3
#
_cell.length_a   1.000
_cell.length_b   1.000
_cell.length_c   1.000
_cell.angle_alpha   90.00
_cell.angle_beta   90.00
_cell.angle_gamma   90.00
#
_symmetry.space_group_name_H-M   'P 1'
#
loop_
_entity.id
_entity.type
_entity.pdbx_description
1 polymer ?
#
loop_
_entity_poly.entity_id
_entity_poly.type
_entity_poly.pdbx_seq_one_letter_code
_entity_poly.pdbx_strand_id
1 'polypeptide(L)'
;MLLAVARALRPVARSVRTQVRPRSTVAEAESRFITGHPDCNVTPYIANLVGRDLHKKSAHPLGIIKDRIEAYFAGLETSYDVFDGEDPVVTTTQCFDDLNIPPEHPGRSKSDTYYLTDTELLRTHTSAHQSQHLRQGHEAFLCTGDVYRRDEIDASHFPAFHQMEGVKLFSEEEMNGQTDFSDKEAWLASPECDIVAKDLKATLEGLIKYVFDDPDLQTRWRDDYFPFTEPSFELDVFYQDEWLEVLGCGVIHADVLERCGLASRRGWAFGLGLERLAMVLFAIPDIR
;
A
#
# COMPACT_ATOMS: atom_id res chain seq x y z
N MET A 1 -17.38 15.43 -19.20
CA MET A 1 -17.20 14.71 -17.91
C MET A 1 -15.76 14.81 -17.39
N LEU A 2 -14.73 14.49 -18.16
CA LEU A 2 -13.30 14.60 -17.76
C LEU A 2 -12.88 15.96 -17.15
N LEU A 3 -13.37 17.07 -17.65
CA LEU A 3 -13.09 18.43 -17.13
C LEU A 3 -13.74 18.72 -15.78
N ALA A 4 -14.80 18.00 -15.40
CA ALA A 4 -15.48 18.17 -14.12
C ALA A 4 -14.74 17.43 -12.99
N VAL A 5 -14.22 16.24 -13.24
CA VAL A 5 -13.44 15.46 -12.27
C VAL A 5 -12.13 16.17 -11.93
N ALA A 6 -11.41 16.66 -12.94
CA ALA A 6 -10.18 17.46 -12.71
C ALA A 6 -10.42 18.78 -11.95
N ARG A 7 -11.66 19.31 -11.96
CA ARG A 7 -12.03 20.53 -11.23
C ARG A 7 -12.36 20.28 -9.75
N ALA A 8 -12.82 19.07 -9.40
CA ALA A 8 -13.12 18.66 -8.03
C ALA A 8 -11.87 18.31 -7.21
N LEU A 9 -10.80 17.88 -7.89
CA LEU A 9 -9.51 17.52 -7.28
C LEU A 9 -8.67 18.76 -6.88
N ARG A 10 -9.25 19.72 -6.16
CA ARG A 10 -8.47 20.84 -5.61
C ARG A 10 -7.79 20.43 -4.30
N PRO A 11 -6.54 20.87 -4.06
CA PRO A 11 -5.85 20.55 -2.82
C PRO A 11 -6.60 21.10 -1.62
N VAL A 12 -6.82 20.26 -0.61
CA VAL A 12 -7.32 20.67 0.71
C VAL A 12 -6.16 21.33 1.44
N ALA A 13 -6.28 22.63 1.72
CA ALA A 13 -5.24 23.37 2.42
C ALA A 13 -5.14 22.91 3.88
N ARG A 14 -4.22 22.01 4.17
CA ARG A 14 -3.72 21.69 5.52
C ARG A 14 -2.26 22.11 5.62
N SER A 15 -1.97 23.02 6.52
CA SER A 15 -0.62 23.42 6.91
C SER A 15 0.01 22.35 7.80
N VAL A 16 0.49 21.26 7.20
CA VAL A 16 1.46 20.39 7.84
C VAL A 16 2.81 20.83 7.29
N ARG A 17 3.69 21.37 8.15
CA ARG A 17 5.09 21.64 7.81
C ARG A 17 5.80 20.30 7.66
N THR A 18 5.71 19.69 6.50
CA THR A 18 6.57 18.56 6.14
C THR A 18 7.99 19.11 5.95
N GLN A 19 8.94 18.65 6.75
CA GLN A 19 10.35 18.92 6.51
C GLN A 19 10.74 18.16 5.25
N VAL A 20 10.77 18.84 4.12
CA VAL A 20 11.31 18.30 2.87
C VAL A 20 12.81 18.10 3.08
N ARG A 21 13.28 16.85 3.16
CA ARG A 21 14.71 16.55 3.14
C ARG A 21 15.27 17.09 1.81
N PRO A 22 16.45 17.75 1.82
CA PRO A 22 17.08 18.17 0.58
C PRO A 22 17.36 16.92 -0.27
N ARG A 23 17.12 17.01 -1.57
CA ARG A 23 17.43 15.93 -2.51
C ARG A 23 18.91 15.60 -2.40
N SER A 24 19.25 14.33 -2.18
CA SER A 24 20.64 13.85 -2.27
C SER A 24 21.18 14.13 -3.68
N THR A 25 22.47 14.45 -3.75
CA THR A 25 23.12 14.55 -5.07
C THR A 25 23.15 13.19 -5.75
N VAL A 26 23.30 13.15 -7.07
CA VAL A 26 23.42 11.89 -7.84
C VAL A 26 24.51 10.99 -7.26
N ALA A 27 25.67 11.57 -6.88
CA ALA A 27 26.78 10.83 -6.30
C ALA A 27 26.44 10.25 -4.91
N GLU A 28 25.67 10.97 -4.07
CA GLU A 28 25.19 10.47 -2.76
C GLU A 28 24.19 9.34 -2.92
N ALA A 29 23.26 9.44 -3.87
CA ALA A 29 22.30 8.39 -4.18
C ALA A 29 23.02 7.14 -4.69
N GLU A 30 23.95 7.27 -5.64
CA GLU A 30 24.75 6.15 -6.12
C GLU A 30 25.56 5.49 -5.01
N SER A 31 26.24 6.26 -4.16
CA SER A 31 27.04 5.71 -3.05
C SER A 31 26.18 4.98 -2.00
N ARG A 32 24.91 5.38 -1.84
CA ARG A 32 24.00 4.75 -0.88
C ARG A 32 23.41 3.44 -1.41
N PHE A 33 23.01 3.39 -2.67
CA PHE A 33 22.22 2.30 -3.22
C PHE A 33 23.03 1.31 -4.06
N ILE A 34 24.22 1.70 -4.52
CA ILE A 34 25.15 0.83 -5.24
C ILE A 34 26.29 0.44 -4.30
N THR A 35 26.04 -0.60 -3.51
CA THR A 35 26.89 -0.97 -2.37
C THR A 35 28.21 -1.66 -2.77
N GLY A 36 28.35 -2.13 -4.01
CA GLY A 36 29.48 -2.98 -4.42
C GLY A 36 29.36 -4.42 -3.92
N HIS A 37 28.31 -4.79 -3.22
CA HIS A 37 28.06 -6.17 -2.80
C HIS A 37 27.80 -7.06 -4.02
N PRO A 38 28.25 -8.35 -4.04
CA PRO A 38 28.04 -9.26 -5.17
C PRO A 38 26.57 -9.45 -5.56
N ASP A 39 25.67 -9.30 -4.61
CA ASP A 39 24.22 -9.41 -4.81
C ASP A 39 23.55 -8.10 -5.24
N CYS A 40 24.27 -6.97 -5.18
CA CYS A 40 23.71 -5.67 -5.57
C CYS A 40 23.41 -5.66 -7.08
N ASN A 41 22.14 -5.40 -7.39
CA ASN A 41 21.64 -5.25 -8.75
C ASN A 41 20.97 -3.90 -9.03
N VAL A 42 21.09 -2.95 -8.07
CA VAL A 42 20.64 -1.59 -8.25
C VAL A 42 21.52 -0.88 -9.27
N THR A 43 20.90 -0.31 -10.30
CA THR A 43 21.62 0.44 -11.33
C THR A 43 21.66 1.95 -10.99
N PRO A 44 22.59 2.74 -11.58
CA PRO A 44 22.58 4.21 -11.42
C PRO A 44 21.25 4.85 -11.80
N TYR A 45 20.57 4.33 -12.82
CA TYR A 45 19.25 4.80 -13.22
C TYR A 45 18.24 4.64 -12.08
N ILE A 46 18.16 3.45 -11.44
CA ILE A 46 17.24 3.18 -10.34
C ILE A 46 17.61 3.98 -9.09
N ALA A 47 18.89 4.06 -8.74
CA ALA A 47 19.37 4.86 -7.61
C ALA A 47 18.93 6.33 -7.70
N ASN A 48 18.90 6.89 -8.91
CA ASN A 48 18.44 8.26 -9.16
C ASN A 48 16.92 8.44 -9.11
N LEU A 49 16.13 7.36 -9.15
CA LEU A 49 14.69 7.41 -8.97
C LEU A 49 14.29 7.44 -7.49
N VAL A 50 15.17 6.98 -6.59
CA VAL A 50 14.89 6.93 -5.14
C VAL A 50 14.82 8.34 -4.55
N GLY A 51 13.82 8.57 -3.68
CA GLY A 51 13.65 9.85 -2.99
C GLY A 51 13.08 10.97 -3.88
N ARG A 52 12.40 10.64 -4.96
CA ARG A 52 11.67 11.64 -5.77
C ARG A 52 10.51 12.26 -5.00
N ASP A 53 9.96 11.53 -4.03
CA ASP A 53 8.89 11.97 -3.12
C ASP A 53 7.69 12.60 -3.86
N LEU A 54 7.27 12.02 -4.98
CA LEU A 54 6.21 12.59 -5.83
C LEU A 54 4.87 12.64 -5.08
N HIS A 55 4.61 11.67 -4.23
CA HIS A 55 3.42 11.61 -3.37
C HIS A 55 3.37 12.72 -2.31
N LYS A 56 4.48 13.40 -2.01
CA LYS A 56 4.55 14.55 -1.08
C LYS A 56 4.38 15.91 -1.76
N LYS A 57 4.29 15.93 -3.09
CA LYS A 57 4.16 17.17 -3.85
C LYS A 57 2.68 17.50 -4.06
N SER A 58 2.15 18.48 -3.33
CA SER A 58 0.72 18.85 -3.32
C SER A 58 0.14 19.26 -4.69
N ALA A 59 0.98 19.68 -5.66
CA ALA A 59 0.55 19.99 -7.02
C ALA A 59 0.74 18.82 -8.00
N HIS A 60 1.33 17.72 -7.56
CA HIS A 60 1.52 16.52 -8.37
C HIS A 60 0.30 15.61 -8.31
N PRO A 61 -0.15 14.94 -9.38
CA PRO A 61 -1.28 14.01 -9.35
C PRO A 61 -1.25 13.02 -8.18
N LEU A 62 -0.10 12.42 -7.91
CA LEU A 62 0.07 11.47 -6.79
C LEU A 62 -0.13 12.12 -5.42
N GLY A 63 0.37 13.35 -5.22
CA GLY A 63 0.15 14.10 -3.98
C GLY A 63 -1.31 14.47 -3.80
N ILE A 64 -2.00 14.88 -4.88
CA ILE A 64 -3.43 15.21 -4.84
C ILE A 64 -4.27 13.98 -4.45
N ILE A 65 -3.97 12.80 -5.04
CA ILE A 65 -4.67 11.56 -4.72
C ILE A 65 -4.39 11.13 -3.28
N LYS A 66 -3.12 11.16 -2.85
CA LYS A 66 -2.73 10.88 -1.47
C LYS A 66 -3.51 11.74 -0.49
N ASP A 67 -3.49 13.07 -0.67
CA ASP A 67 -4.19 14.01 0.20
C ASP A 67 -5.70 13.72 0.23
N ARG A 68 -6.29 13.32 -0.90
CA ARG A 68 -7.71 12.97 -0.99
C ARG A 68 -8.03 11.68 -0.25
N ILE A 69 -7.20 10.65 -0.37
CA ILE A 69 -7.36 9.39 0.38
C ILE A 69 -7.24 9.67 1.89
N GLU A 70 -6.22 10.40 2.32
CA GLU A 70 -6.03 10.78 3.73
C GLU A 70 -7.21 11.59 4.27
N ALA A 71 -7.78 12.49 3.47
CA ALA A 71 -8.97 13.26 3.84
C ALA A 71 -10.20 12.37 4.05
N TYR A 72 -10.38 11.33 3.23
CA TYR A 72 -11.44 10.35 3.42
C TYR A 72 -11.29 9.63 4.76
N PHE A 73 -10.11 9.07 5.05
CA PHE A 73 -9.85 8.35 6.30
C PHE A 73 -9.94 9.27 7.53
N ALA A 74 -9.52 10.53 7.42
CA ALA A 74 -9.69 11.52 8.49
C ALA A 74 -11.16 11.89 8.78
N GLY A 75 -12.08 11.55 7.90
CA GLY A 75 -13.53 11.72 8.08
C GLY A 75 -14.22 10.51 8.70
N LEU A 76 -13.53 9.39 8.87
CA LEU A 76 -14.08 8.20 9.53
C LEU A 76 -14.05 8.34 11.06
N GLU A 77 -14.80 7.50 11.76
CA GLU A 77 -14.80 7.47 13.24
C GLU A 77 -13.46 6.96 13.80
N THR A 78 -12.84 5.98 13.15
CA THR A 78 -11.51 5.47 13.49
C THR A 78 -10.44 6.50 13.12
N SER A 79 -9.55 6.84 14.07
CA SER A 79 -8.40 7.70 13.82
C SER A 79 -7.26 6.89 13.24
N TYR A 80 -6.70 7.34 12.12
CA TYR A 80 -5.57 6.69 11.43
C TYR A 80 -4.30 7.53 11.58
N ASP A 81 -3.20 6.87 12.00
CA ASP A 81 -1.87 7.45 11.91
C ASP A 81 -1.41 7.48 10.44
N VAL A 82 -0.61 8.48 10.06
CA VAL A 82 -0.16 8.64 8.67
C VAL A 82 1.36 8.63 8.60
N PHE A 83 1.89 7.70 7.81
CA PHE A 83 3.32 7.51 7.56
C PHE A 83 3.63 7.70 6.08
N ASP A 84 4.49 8.65 5.75
CA ASP A 84 4.94 8.89 4.38
C ASP A 84 6.45 9.16 4.27
N GLY A 85 7.19 8.89 5.33
CA GLY A 85 8.62 9.18 5.47
C GLY A 85 9.50 7.95 5.67
N GLU A 86 8.97 6.74 5.51
CA GLU A 86 9.72 5.51 5.71
C GLU A 86 10.85 5.32 4.70
N ASP A 87 11.98 4.79 5.17
CA ASP A 87 13.12 4.50 4.31
C ASP A 87 12.76 3.42 3.28
N PRO A 88 13.05 3.60 2.00
CA PRO A 88 12.77 2.58 0.99
C PRO A 88 13.70 1.36 1.06
N VAL A 89 14.82 1.43 1.78
CA VAL A 89 15.69 0.28 2.03
C VAL A 89 15.12 -0.51 3.21
N VAL A 90 14.81 -1.76 2.95
CA VAL A 90 14.24 -2.70 3.93
C VAL A 90 14.99 -4.02 3.90
N THR A 91 14.82 -4.84 4.93
CA THR A 91 15.35 -6.20 4.94
C THR A 91 14.46 -7.19 4.20
N THR A 92 15.04 -8.33 3.79
CA THR A 92 14.27 -9.46 3.25
C THR A 92 13.19 -9.93 4.24
N THR A 93 13.49 -9.89 5.54
CA THR A 93 12.51 -10.22 6.59
C THR A 93 11.32 -9.28 6.56
N GLN A 94 11.55 -7.96 6.54
CA GLN A 94 10.47 -6.96 6.50
C GLN A 94 9.63 -7.07 5.23
N CYS A 95 10.30 -7.26 4.07
CA CYS A 95 9.62 -7.24 2.79
C CYS A 95 8.90 -8.57 2.46
N PHE A 96 9.37 -9.68 3.04
CA PHE A 96 8.89 -11.00 2.64
C PHE A 96 8.51 -11.90 3.83
N ASP A 97 9.44 -12.18 4.77
CA ASP A 97 9.23 -13.21 5.80
C ASP A 97 8.11 -12.80 6.77
N ASP A 98 8.09 -11.54 7.20
CA ASP A 98 7.05 -11.00 8.08
C ASP A 98 5.65 -11.04 7.42
N LEU A 99 5.58 -11.16 6.10
CA LEU A 99 4.36 -11.17 5.29
C LEU A 99 4.03 -12.55 4.70
N ASN A 100 4.55 -13.63 5.27
CA ASN A 100 4.32 -15.00 4.78
C ASN A 100 4.71 -15.25 3.33
N ILE A 101 5.46 -14.38 2.67
CA ILE A 101 5.91 -14.59 1.30
C ILE A 101 6.98 -15.69 1.31
N PRO A 102 6.75 -16.87 0.68
CA PRO A 102 7.66 -17.99 0.80
C PRO A 102 8.99 -17.76 0.05
N PRO A 103 10.09 -18.46 0.43
CA PRO A 103 11.41 -18.27 -0.19
C PRO A 103 11.44 -18.48 -1.71
N GLU A 104 10.59 -19.36 -2.22
CA GLU A 104 10.49 -19.69 -3.65
C GLU A 104 9.58 -18.74 -4.45
N HIS A 105 8.97 -17.75 -3.77
CA HIS A 105 8.08 -16.81 -4.43
C HIS A 105 8.82 -15.99 -5.51
N PRO A 106 8.29 -15.88 -6.75
CA PRO A 106 8.96 -15.17 -7.86
C PRO A 106 9.38 -13.74 -7.49
N GLY A 107 8.55 -13.01 -6.72
CA GLY A 107 8.85 -11.65 -6.26
C GLY A 107 10.12 -11.52 -5.40
N ARG A 108 10.69 -12.63 -4.88
CA ARG A 108 12.01 -12.62 -4.22
C ARG A 108 13.17 -12.74 -5.19
N SER A 109 12.89 -13.06 -6.46
CA SER A 109 13.94 -13.22 -7.47
C SER A 109 14.66 -11.89 -7.75
N LYS A 110 15.95 -11.98 -8.06
CA LYS A 110 16.72 -10.83 -8.56
C LYS A 110 16.24 -10.35 -9.94
N SER A 111 15.41 -11.12 -10.64
CA SER A 111 14.72 -10.65 -11.85
C SER A 111 13.64 -9.62 -11.52
N ASP A 112 13.02 -9.69 -10.32
CA ASP A 112 11.83 -8.89 -9.97
C ASP A 112 12.12 -7.85 -8.88
N THR A 113 13.22 -8.02 -8.13
CA THR A 113 13.58 -7.21 -6.95
C THR A 113 14.96 -6.59 -7.08
N TYR A 114 15.11 -5.34 -6.60
CA TYR A 114 16.38 -4.63 -6.50
C TYR A 114 17.03 -4.85 -5.14
N TYR A 115 18.06 -5.68 -5.09
CA TYR A 115 18.86 -5.97 -3.90
C TYR A 115 20.05 -5.02 -3.76
N LEU A 116 20.35 -4.60 -2.52
CA LEU A 116 21.55 -3.87 -2.14
C LEU A 116 22.62 -4.83 -1.60
N THR A 117 22.16 -5.84 -0.86
CA THR A 117 22.96 -6.94 -0.31
C THR A 117 22.17 -8.25 -0.46
N ASP A 118 22.61 -9.32 0.16
CA ASP A 118 21.84 -10.58 0.26
C ASP A 118 20.60 -10.47 1.19
N THR A 119 20.58 -9.48 2.07
CA THR A 119 19.53 -9.30 3.08
C THR A 119 18.83 -7.93 3.03
N GLU A 120 19.30 -6.99 2.22
CA GLU A 120 18.72 -5.66 2.07
C GLU A 120 18.32 -5.39 0.62
N LEU A 121 17.17 -4.73 0.43
CA LEU A 121 16.59 -4.44 -0.87
C LEU A 121 15.82 -3.11 -0.86
N LEU A 122 15.54 -2.59 -2.05
CA LEU A 122 14.51 -1.56 -2.22
C LEU A 122 13.14 -2.22 -2.11
N ARG A 123 12.28 -1.74 -1.20
CA ARG A 123 10.96 -2.32 -0.93
C ARG A 123 10.13 -2.48 -2.20
N THR A 124 9.51 -3.64 -2.38
CA THR A 124 8.65 -3.96 -3.53
C THR A 124 7.19 -3.56 -3.31
N HIS A 125 6.82 -3.24 -2.07
CA HIS A 125 5.50 -2.77 -1.63
C HIS A 125 5.63 -2.03 -0.28
N THR A 126 4.63 -1.23 0.07
CA THR A 126 4.61 -0.48 1.35
C THR A 126 4.33 -1.37 2.55
N SER A 127 3.75 -2.56 2.38
CA SER A 127 3.50 -3.55 3.44
C SER A 127 4.79 -4.06 4.12
N ALA A 128 5.97 -3.78 3.55
CA ALA A 128 7.24 -4.02 4.21
C ALA A 128 7.39 -3.29 5.57
N HIS A 129 6.60 -2.24 5.80
CA HIS A 129 6.58 -1.48 7.06
C HIS A 129 5.43 -1.88 8.00
N GLN A 130 4.50 -2.71 7.54
CA GLN A 130 3.30 -3.10 8.30
C GLN A 130 3.65 -3.69 9.68
N SER A 131 4.49 -4.71 9.70
CA SER A 131 4.89 -5.37 10.95
C SER A 131 5.65 -4.44 11.90
N GLN A 132 6.43 -3.49 11.36
CA GLN A 132 7.12 -2.49 12.17
C GLN A 132 6.12 -1.60 12.91
N HIS A 133 5.14 -1.02 12.20
CA HIS A 133 4.14 -0.15 12.80
C HIS A 133 3.24 -0.90 13.79
N LEU A 134 2.83 -2.13 13.46
CA LEU A 134 2.06 -2.99 14.38
C LEU A 134 2.83 -3.28 15.68
N ARG A 135 4.12 -3.61 15.61
CA ARG A 135 4.98 -3.82 16.80
C ARG A 135 5.20 -2.54 17.62
N GLN A 136 5.06 -1.37 17.01
CA GLN A 136 5.12 -0.07 17.69
C GLN A 136 3.79 0.32 18.34
N GLY A 137 2.73 -0.48 18.16
CA GLY A 137 1.42 -0.27 18.77
C GLY A 137 0.46 0.59 17.94
N HIS A 138 0.74 0.83 16.66
CA HIS A 138 -0.20 1.49 15.76
C HIS A 138 -1.26 0.49 15.30
N GLU A 139 -2.51 0.75 15.62
CA GLU A 139 -3.64 -0.16 15.37
C GLU A 139 -4.44 0.22 14.11
N ALA A 140 -4.40 1.48 13.71
CA ALA A 140 -4.99 1.97 12.47
C ALA A 140 -4.05 3.00 11.83
N PHE A 141 -3.61 2.75 10.59
CA PHE A 141 -2.67 3.63 9.92
C PHE A 141 -2.74 3.56 8.39
N LEU A 142 -2.22 4.60 7.76
CA LEU A 142 -1.90 4.67 6.34
C LEU A 142 -0.39 4.80 6.17
N CYS A 143 0.20 4.00 5.28
CA CYS A 143 1.62 4.09 4.95
C CYS A 143 1.77 4.32 3.44
N THR A 144 2.36 5.45 3.05
CA THR A 144 2.57 5.82 1.64
C THR A 144 4.04 5.95 1.31
N GLY A 145 4.44 5.41 0.17
CA GLY A 145 5.82 5.57 -0.30
C GLY A 145 6.06 5.05 -1.70
N ASP A 146 7.24 5.38 -2.19
CA ASP A 146 7.79 4.82 -3.42
C ASP A 146 8.15 3.34 -3.24
N VAL A 147 7.91 2.54 -4.25
CA VAL A 147 8.21 1.10 -4.29
C VAL A 147 8.93 0.77 -5.60
N TYR A 148 9.67 -0.35 -5.62
CA TYR A 148 10.61 -0.66 -6.69
C TYR A 148 10.47 -2.12 -7.13
N ARG A 149 10.15 -2.32 -8.42
CA ARG A 149 10.08 -3.66 -9.04
C ARG A 149 10.82 -3.65 -10.36
N ARG A 150 11.45 -4.77 -10.69
CA ARG A 150 12.17 -4.92 -11.96
C ARG A 150 11.23 -5.37 -13.08
N ASP A 151 10.15 -4.64 -13.26
CA ASP A 151 9.19 -4.86 -14.33
C ASP A 151 9.74 -4.37 -15.67
N GLU A 152 9.20 -4.89 -16.77
CA GLU A 152 9.38 -4.28 -18.09
C GLU A 152 8.81 -2.87 -18.11
N ILE A 153 9.48 -1.96 -18.83
CA ILE A 153 9.04 -0.56 -18.93
C ILE A 153 8.10 -0.42 -20.13
N ASP A 154 6.82 -0.17 -19.85
CA ASP A 154 5.82 0.14 -20.86
C ASP A 154 4.91 1.31 -20.43
N ALA A 155 3.75 1.48 -21.06
CA ALA A 155 2.83 2.58 -20.72
C ALA A 155 2.16 2.41 -19.35
N SER A 156 2.13 1.19 -18.80
CA SER A 156 1.47 0.80 -17.54
C SER A 156 2.42 0.31 -16.46
N HIS A 157 3.68 0.07 -16.79
CA HIS A 157 4.72 -0.43 -15.87
C HIS A 157 5.95 0.46 -15.87
N PHE A 158 6.39 0.81 -14.68
CA PHE A 158 7.60 1.59 -14.44
C PHE A 158 8.30 1.08 -13.17
N PRO A 159 9.64 0.97 -13.14
CA PRO A 159 10.36 0.30 -12.05
C PRO A 159 10.29 1.03 -10.70
N ALA A 160 9.84 2.27 -10.66
CA ALA A 160 9.66 3.06 -9.43
C ALA A 160 8.27 3.71 -9.47
N PHE A 161 7.36 3.25 -8.64
CA PHE A 161 6.00 3.78 -8.53
C PHE A 161 5.63 3.97 -7.05
N HIS A 162 4.42 4.41 -6.76
CA HIS A 162 4.01 4.72 -5.40
C HIS A 162 2.81 3.87 -4.99
N GLN A 163 2.88 3.36 -3.77
CA GLN A 163 1.76 2.66 -3.14
C GLN A 163 1.33 3.35 -1.86
N MET A 164 0.06 3.20 -1.54
CA MET A 164 -0.48 3.44 -0.21
C MET A 164 -1.03 2.13 0.34
N GLU A 165 -0.67 1.81 1.55
CA GLU A 165 -1.25 0.76 2.36
C GLU A 165 -2.10 1.37 3.46
N GLY A 166 -3.18 0.71 3.83
CA GLY A 166 -3.94 1.01 5.03
C GLY A 166 -4.17 -0.26 5.83
N VAL A 167 -4.11 -0.11 7.15
CA VAL A 167 -4.32 -1.17 8.13
C VAL A 167 -5.31 -0.69 9.18
N LYS A 168 -6.19 -1.60 9.64
CA LYS A 168 -7.03 -1.40 10.83
C LYS A 168 -7.10 -2.69 11.61
N LEU A 169 -6.75 -2.63 12.90
CA LEU A 169 -7.04 -3.69 13.87
C LEU A 169 -8.35 -3.39 14.60
N PHE A 170 -9.03 -4.43 14.98
CA PHE A 170 -10.27 -4.37 15.76
C PHE A 170 -9.98 -4.60 17.25
N SER A 171 -10.69 -3.88 18.11
CA SER A 171 -10.70 -4.14 19.53
C SER A 171 -11.51 -5.38 19.86
N GLU A 172 -11.32 -5.96 21.07
CA GLU A 172 -12.12 -7.09 21.54
C GLU A 172 -13.61 -6.73 21.64
N GLU A 173 -13.94 -5.45 21.93
CA GLU A 173 -15.32 -4.98 22.02
C GLU A 173 -15.98 -4.96 20.63
N GLU A 174 -15.29 -4.51 19.60
CA GLU A 174 -15.77 -4.53 18.21
C GLU A 174 -15.98 -5.97 17.70
N MET A 175 -15.26 -6.94 18.27
CA MET A 175 -15.31 -8.35 17.93
C MET A 175 -16.25 -9.18 18.82
N ASN A 176 -17.09 -8.54 19.66
CA ASN A 176 -18.00 -9.20 20.61
C ASN A 176 -17.34 -10.16 21.64
N GLY A 177 -16.04 -10.10 21.82
CA GLY A 177 -15.31 -10.70 22.95
C GLY A 177 -15.30 -12.24 23.07
N GLN A 178 -15.65 -13.01 22.03
CA GLN A 178 -15.85 -14.45 22.14
C GLN A 178 -15.03 -15.36 21.21
N THR A 179 -14.08 -14.82 20.45
CA THR A 179 -13.44 -15.61 19.40
C THR A 179 -12.17 -16.29 19.89
N ASP A 180 -12.14 -17.62 19.89
CA ASP A 180 -10.91 -18.40 19.99
C ASP A 180 -10.19 -18.35 18.63
N PHE A 181 -9.13 -17.56 18.58
CA PHE A 181 -8.33 -17.36 17.36
C PHE A 181 -7.29 -18.45 17.12
N SER A 182 -7.24 -19.49 17.97
CA SER A 182 -6.27 -20.59 17.85
C SER A 182 -6.61 -21.57 16.72
N ASP A 183 -7.90 -21.66 16.35
CA ASP A 183 -8.37 -22.48 15.23
C ASP A 183 -8.62 -21.61 14.00
N LYS A 184 -7.73 -21.74 13.01
CA LYS A 184 -7.76 -20.97 11.78
C LYS A 184 -9.00 -21.25 10.91
N GLU A 185 -9.40 -22.52 10.80
CA GLU A 185 -10.57 -22.90 9.99
C GLU A 185 -11.84 -22.39 10.66
N ALA A 186 -11.94 -22.53 11.99
CA ALA A 186 -13.06 -21.98 12.76
C ALA A 186 -13.12 -20.45 12.65
N TRP A 187 -11.96 -19.76 12.67
CA TRP A 187 -11.91 -18.32 12.44
C TRP A 187 -12.46 -17.92 11.07
N LEU A 188 -12.00 -18.55 9.99
CA LEU A 188 -12.45 -18.22 8.64
C LEU A 188 -13.96 -18.47 8.43
N ALA A 189 -14.54 -19.41 9.18
CA ALA A 189 -15.97 -19.69 9.14
C ALA A 189 -16.77 -18.85 10.17
N SER A 190 -16.13 -17.97 10.93
CA SER A 190 -16.77 -17.25 12.04
C SER A 190 -17.54 -16.01 11.56
N PRO A 191 -18.60 -15.60 12.26
CA PRO A 191 -19.27 -14.33 12.02
C PRO A 191 -18.34 -13.12 12.21
N GLU A 192 -17.32 -13.23 13.05
CA GLU A 192 -16.35 -12.18 13.34
C GLU A 192 -15.42 -11.92 12.14
N CYS A 193 -15.00 -12.96 11.42
CA CYS A 193 -14.27 -12.81 10.17
C CYS A 193 -15.12 -12.07 9.13
N ASP A 194 -16.40 -12.39 9.05
CA ASP A 194 -17.36 -11.68 8.21
C ASP A 194 -17.52 -10.20 8.59
N ILE A 195 -17.48 -9.86 9.89
CA ILE A 195 -17.55 -8.46 10.37
C ILE A 195 -16.33 -7.69 9.85
N VAL A 196 -15.12 -8.24 10.01
CA VAL A 196 -13.88 -7.63 9.53
C VAL A 196 -13.89 -7.45 8.01
N ALA A 197 -14.28 -8.48 7.27
CA ALA A 197 -14.35 -8.43 5.81
C ALA A 197 -15.42 -7.44 5.29
N LYS A 198 -16.55 -7.32 5.98
CA LYS A 198 -17.61 -6.36 5.63
C LYS A 198 -17.19 -4.91 5.91
N ASP A 199 -16.54 -4.64 7.05
CA ASP A 199 -15.99 -3.31 7.36
C ASP A 199 -14.94 -2.89 6.34
N LEU A 200 -14.02 -3.81 5.98
CA LEU A 200 -13.04 -3.60 4.92
C LEU A 200 -13.71 -3.21 3.60
N LYS A 201 -14.64 -4.02 3.13
CA LYS A 201 -15.34 -3.79 1.85
C LYS A 201 -16.12 -2.48 1.85
N ALA A 202 -16.85 -2.18 2.91
CA ALA A 202 -17.61 -0.93 3.04
C ALA A 202 -16.68 0.30 3.06
N THR A 203 -15.58 0.23 3.80
CA THR A 203 -14.57 1.30 3.87
C THR A 203 -13.95 1.56 2.49
N LEU A 204 -13.56 0.51 1.77
CA LEU A 204 -12.87 0.67 0.48
C LEU A 204 -13.82 1.05 -0.67
N GLU A 205 -15.06 0.58 -0.68
CA GLU A 205 -16.07 1.09 -1.64
C GLU A 205 -16.34 2.57 -1.43
N GLY A 206 -16.50 2.99 -0.18
CA GLY A 206 -16.66 4.40 0.17
C GLY A 206 -15.45 5.23 -0.24
N LEU A 207 -14.23 4.73 0.02
CA LEU A 207 -12.98 5.37 -0.40
C LEU A 207 -12.96 5.62 -1.91
N ILE A 208 -13.20 4.58 -2.70
CA ILE A 208 -13.09 4.66 -4.16
C ILE A 208 -14.16 5.59 -4.73
N LYS A 209 -15.41 5.52 -4.27
CA LYS A 209 -16.47 6.46 -4.65
C LYS A 209 -16.10 7.91 -4.30
N TYR A 210 -15.49 8.12 -3.14
CA TYR A 210 -15.00 9.45 -2.72
C TYR A 210 -13.84 9.94 -3.60
N VAL A 211 -12.88 9.08 -3.91
CA VAL A 211 -11.71 9.41 -4.75
C VAL A 211 -12.13 9.71 -6.19
N PHE A 212 -13.11 9.01 -6.73
CA PHE A 212 -13.65 9.24 -8.08
C PHE A 212 -14.66 10.40 -8.13
N ASP A 213 -15.13 10.90 -6.97
CA ASP A 213 -16.22 11.88 -6.86
C ASP A 213 -17.50 11.40 -7.57
N ASP A 214 -17.76 10.12 -7.50
CA ASP A 214 -18.89 9.44 -8.15
C ASP A 214 -19.54 8.45 -7.16
N PRO A 215 -20.69 8.82 -6.55
CA PRO A 215 -21.39 7.94 -5.61
C PRO A 215 -22.03 6.72 -6.30
N ASP A 216 -22.28 6.79 -7.60
CA ASP A 216 -22.92 5.75 -8.40
C ASP A 216 -21.88 4.88 -9.13
N LEU A 217 -20.59 5.08 -8.87
CA LEU A 217 -19.50 4.30 -9.47
C LEU A 217 -19.74 2.80 -9.28
N GLN A 218 -19.78 2.07 -10.38
CA GLN A 218 -19.95 0.62 -10.34
C GLN A 218 -18.66 -0.04 -9.88
N THR A 219 -18.76 -0.88 -8.86
CA THR A 219 -17.67 -1.66 -8.29
C THR A 219 -18.01 -3.15 -8.33
N ARG A 220 -16.99 -3.98 -8.37
CA ARG A 220 -17.13 -5.42 -8.14
C ARG A 220 -15.98 -5.96 -7.32
N TRP A 221 -16.28 -6.93 -6.49
CA TRP A 221 -15.30 -7.68 -5.72
C TRP A 221 -14.96 -8.98 -6.44
N ARG A 222 -13.66 -9.31 -6.42
CA ARG A 222 -13.14 -10.62 -6.82
C ARG A 222 -12.41 -11.25 -5.67
N ASP A 223 -12.53 -12.57 -5.50
CA ASP A 223 -11.68 -13.31 -4.61
C ASP A 223 -10.26 -13.40 -5.20
N ASP A 224 -9.25 -13.28 -4.36
CA ASP A 224 -7.85 -13.38 -4.74
C ASP A 224 -7.04 -14.07 -3.64
N TYR A 225 -5.76 -14.22 -3.84
CA TYR A 225 -4.83 -14.81 -2.88
C TYR A 225 -3.60 -13.94 -2.68
N PHE A 226 -3.39 -13.51 -1.44
CA PHE A 226 -2.13 -12.89 -0.99
C PHE A 226 -1.60 -13.66 0.21
N PRO A 227 -0.28 -13.94 0.31
CA PRO A 227 0.29 -14.74 1.40
C PRO A 227 0.04 -14.17 2.81
N PHE A 228 -0.21 -12.87 2.90
CA PHE A 228 -0.33 -12.11 4.16
C PHE A 228 -1.78 -11.77 4.53
N THR A 229 -2.78 -12.16 3.73
CA THR A 229 -4.21 -11.97 4.03
C THR A 229 -5.03 -13.21 3.72
N GLU A 230 -6.08 -13.47 4.51
CA GLU A 230 -7.04 -14.55 4.28
C GLU A 230 -8.35 -14.27 5.05
N PRO A 231 -9.51 -14.09 4.39
CA PRO A 231 -9.70 -14.06 2.93
C PRO A 231 -9.06 -12.83 2.27
N SER A 232 -8.73 -12.97 0.98
CA SER A 232 -8.16 -11.90 0.17
C SER A 232 -9.10 -11.51 -0.96
N PHE A 233 -9.08 -10.24 -1.34
CA PHE A 233 -9.98 -9.69 -2.34
C PHE A 233 -9.27 -8.64 -3.20
N GLU A 234 -9.78 -8.47 -4.42
CA GLU A 234 -9.51 -7.33 -5.27
C GLU A 234 -10.78 -6.53 -5.52
N LEU A 235 -10.64 -5.21 -5.58
CA LEU A 235 -11.71 -4.29 -5.96
C LEU A 235 -11.45 -3.73 -7.34
N ASP A 236 -12.39 -4.00 -8.24
CA ASP A 236 -12.42 -3.38 -9.58
C ASP A 236 -13.49 -2.28 -9.63
N VAL A 237 -13.23 -1.29 -10.46
CA VAL A 237 -14.19 -0.24 -10.84
C VAL A 237 -14.52 -0.32 -12.33
N PHE A 238 -15.77 -0.03 -12.71
CA PHE A 238 -16.14 0.12 -14.10
C PHE A 238 -15.94 1.57 -14.53
N TYR A 239 -14.94 1.80 -15.37
CA TYR A 239 -14.58 3.13 -15.82
C TYR A 239 -14.20 3.14 -17.30
N GLN A 240 -14.77 4.08 -18.09
CA GLN A 240 -14.52 4.21 -19.54
C GLN A 240 -14.76 2.89 -20.32
N ASP A 241 -15.87 2.23 -20.01
CA ASP A 241 -16.32 0.95 -20.63
C ASP A 241 -15.44 -0.28 -20.33
N GLU A 242 -14.53 -0.19 -19.35
CA GLU A 242 -13.66 -1.28 -18.93
C GLU A 242 -13.68 -1.49 -17.40
N TRP A 243 -13.42 -2.73 -16.98
CA TRP A 243 -13.17 -3.04 -15.57
C TRP A 243 -11.68 -2.86 -15.26
N LEU A 244 -11.40 -2.01 -14.28
CA LEU A 244 -10.05 -1.71 -13.82
C LEU A 244 -9.88 -2.16 -12.38
N GLU A 245 -8.90 -3.00 -12.13
CA GLU A 245 -8.43 -3.32 -10.79
C GLU A 245 -7.79 -2.07 -10.17
N VAL A 246 -8.24 -1.69 -8.98
CA VAL A 246 -7.74 -0.48 -8.30
C VAL A 246 -6.98 -0.79 -7.02
N LEU A 247 -7.30 -1.89 -6.34
CA LEU A 247 -6.62 -2.28 -5.11
C LEU A 247 -6.78 -3.77 -4.79
N GLY A 248 -5.79 -4.31 -4.06
CA GLY A 248 -5.86 -5.59 -3.38
C GLY A 248 -6.00 -5.40 -1.87
N CYS A 249 -6.73 -6.29 -1.19
CA CYS A 249 -6.97 -6.20 0.24
C CYS A 249 -7.35 -7.55 0.86
N GLY A 250 -7.45 -7.59 2.18
CA GLY A 250 -7.95 -8.78 2.85
C GLY A 250 -7.90 -8.68 4.38
N VAL A 251 -8.39 -9.70 5.03
CA VAL A 251 -8.23 -9.89 6.48
C VAL A 251 -6.79 -10.33 6.72
N ILE A 252 -6.08 -9.64 7.64
CA ILE A 252 -4.67 -9.92 7.91
C ILE A 252 -4.52 -11.36 8.41
N HIS A 253 -3.59 -12.09 7.80
CA HIS A 253 -3.32 -13.48 8.16
C HIS A 253 -2.87 -13.59 9.62
N ALA A 254 -3.39 -14.59 10.34
CA ALA A 254 -3.11 -14.77 11.76
C ALA A 254 -1.61 -14.84 12.09
N ASP A 255 -0.82 -15.54 11.27
CA ASP A 255 0.62 -15.70 11.47
C ASP A 255 1.37 -14.36 11.38
N VAL A 256 0.90 -13.41 10.56
CA VAL A 256 1.48 -12.05 10.48
C VAL A 256 1.27 -11.32 11.80
N LEU A 257 0.06 -11.37 12.35
CA LEU A 257 -0.26 -10.75 13.65
C LEU A 257 0.47 -11.45 14.81
N GLU A 258 0.59 -12.77 14.79
CA GLU A 258 1.33 -13.53 15.81
C GLU A 258 2.81 -13.11 15.84
N ARG A 259 3.48 -12.96 14.67
CA ARG A 259 4.87 -12.45 14.61
C ARG A 259 5.01 -11.02 15.13
N CYS A 260 3.93 -10.25 15.12
CA CYS A 260 3.90 -8.91 15.71
C CYS A 260 3.63 -8.92 17.22
N GLY A 261 3.38 -10.08 17.84
CA GLY A 261 2.96 -10.21 19.25
C GLY A 261 1.47 -9.88 19.45
N LEU A 262 0.67 -9.96 18.41
CA LEU A 262 -0.74 -9.56 18.36
C LEU A 262 -1.66 -10.76 18.03
N ALA A 263 -1.32 -11.96 18.55
CA ALA A 263 -2.06 -13.21 18.27
C ALA A 263 -3.56 -13.14 18.59
N SER A 264 -3.94 -12.34 19.60
CA SER A 264 -5.35 -12.12 19.99
C SER A 264 -6.06 -11.01 19.20
N ARG A 265 -5.39 -10.38 18.22
CA ARG A 265 -5.97 -9.29 17.44
C ARG A 265 -6.37 -9.79 16.04
N ARG A 266 -7.34 -9.12 15.46
CA ARG A 266 -7.74 -9.30 14.07
C ARG A 266 -7.91 -7.94 13.41
N GLY A 267 -7.80 -7.92 12.09
CA GLY A 267 -7.90 -6.70 11.34
C GLY A 267 -7.81 -6.93 9.85
N TRP A 268 -7.82 -5.86 9.13
CA TRP A 268 -7.70 -5.88 7.68
C TRP A 268 -6.57 -4.97 7.18
N ALA A 269 -6.10 -5.25 5.97
CA ALA A 269 -5.16 -4.41 5.24
C ALA A 269 -5.58 -4.27 3.77
N PHE A 270 -5.18 -3.16 3.15
CA PHE A 270 -5.28 -2.95 1.72
C PHE A 270 -4.01 -2.31 1.16
N GLY A 271 -3.75 -2.53 -0.13
CA GLY A 271 -2.70 -1.86 -0.87
C GLY A 271 -3.22 -1.36 -2.22
N LEU A 272 -2.90 -0.12 -2.57
CA LEU A 272 -3.26 0.46 -3.86
C LEU A 272 -2.09 1.19 -4.51
N GLY A 273 -2.03 1.13 -5.85
CA GLY A 273 -1.07 1.89 -6.66
C GLY A 273 -1.60 3.28 -6.98
N LEU A 274 -0.88 4.33 -6.54
CA LEU A 274 -1.31 5.72 -6.77
C LEU A 274 -1.26 6.11 -8.24
N GLU A 275 -0.29 5.59 -9.00
CA GLU A 275 -0.15 5.88 -10.43
C GLU A 275 -1.35 5.40 -11.24
N ARG A 276 -1.89 4.21 -10.95
CA ARG A 276 -3.07 3.68 -11.65
C ARG A 276 -4.27 4.60 -11.48
N LEU A 277 -4.51 5.06 -10.25
CA LEU A 277 -5.55 6.07 -9.98
C LEU A 277 -5.25 7.40 -10.68
N ALA A 278 -3.99 7.84 -10.69
CA ALA A 278 -3.60 9.07 -11.36
C ALA A 278 -3.84 9.01 -12.87
N MET A 279 -3.47 7.90 -13.51
CA MET A 279 -3.68 7.69 -14.94
C MET A 279 -5.16 7.80 -15.31
N VAL A 280 -6.03 7.21 -14.50
CA VAL A 280 -7.48 7.23 -14.71
C VAL A 280 -8.04 8.64 -14.45
N LEU A 281 -7.79 9.20 -13.27
CA LEU A 281 -8.44 10.44 -12.82
C LEU A 281 -7.94 11.70 -13.55
N PHE A 282 -6.70 11.69 -14.00
CA PHE A 282 -6.09 12.82 -14.72
C PHE A 282 -5.92 12.56 -16.21
N ALA A 283 -6.44 11.44 -16.74
CA ALA A 283 -6.30 11.04 -18.14
C ALA A 283 -4.83 11.03 -18.62
N ILE A 284 -3.94 10.50 -17.78
CA ILE A 284 -2.52 10.35 -18.08
C ILE A 284 -2.34 9.04 -18.85
N PRO A 285 -1.88 9.08 -20.12
CA PRO A 285 -1.85 7.88 -20.96
C PRO A 285 -0.65 6.97 -20.69
N ASP A 286 0.33 7.44 -19.93
CA ASP A 286 1.61 6.74 -19.73
C ASP A 286 2.14 7.01 -18.32
N ILE A 287 2.54 5.95 -17.62
CA ILE A 287 3.01 5.99 -16.22
C ILE A 287 4.38 6.68 -16.04
N ARG A 288 5.17 6.80 -17.11
CA ARG A 288 6.55 7.31 -17.11
C ARG A 288 6.67 8.79 -16.86
#